data_ab154745aa0e1f06d284cca9ca2da444
#
_entry.id   ab154745aa0e1f06d284cca9ca2da444
#
_cell.length_a   1.000
_cell.length_b   1.000
_cell.length_c   1.000
_cell.angle_alpha   90.00
_cell.angle_beta   90.00
_cell.angle_gamma   90.00
#
_symmetry.space_group_name_H-M   'P 1'
#
loop_
_entity.id
_entity.type
_entity.pdbx_description
1 polymer ?
#
loop_
_entity_poly.entity_id
_entity_poly.type
_entity_poly.pdbx_seq_one_letter_code
_entity_poly.pdbx_strand_id
1 'polypeptide(L)'
;MNEYDTFFLERAHLADDRGFSPPVYRFAPRAGLADVVRRFWVPVWDLAPGRESIQRVLQYPVCLITVAADHASLVGPTSGLATKRLTGRGWTVGAMLQPAAGRQLIGADVSTLVDGQIALQDSTLTEVPRLVADIRASMTHPD
;
A
#
# COMPACT_ATOMS: atom_id res chain seq x y z
N MET A 1 13.06 -2.37 14.52
CA MET A 1 11.67 -1.85 14.40
C MET A 1 11.13 -1.66 15.81
N ASN A 2 10.64 -0.48 16.10
CA ASN A 2 10.21 -0.15 17.45
C ASN A 2 8.83 -0.79 17.72
N GLU A 3 8.61 -1.26 18.93
CA GLU A 3 7.37 -1.89 19.39
C GLU A 3 6.11 -1.03 19.10
N TYR A 4 6.29 0.28 19.10
CA TYR A 4 5.25 1.24 18.75
C TYR A 4 4.82 1.19 17.28
N ASP A 5 5.72 0.85 16.38
CA ASP A 5 5.45 0.78 14.95
C ASP A 5 4.58 -0.42 14.60
N THR A 6 4.76 -1.53 15.29
CA THR A 6 3.94 -2.74 15.13
C THR A 6 2.50 -2.48 15.55
N PHE A 7 2.32 -1.76 16.65
CA PHE A 7 1.00 -1.48 17.21
C PHE A 7 0.12 -0.59 16.31
N PHE A 8 0.72 0.41 15.67
CA PHE A 8 -0.04 1.31 14.78
C PHE A 8 -0.53 0.62 13.50
N LEU A 9 0.25 -0.30 12.98
CA LEU A 9 -0.07 -0.97 11.72
C LEU A 9 -1.06 -2.13 11.91
N GLU A 10 -1.02 -2.78 13.04
CA GLU A 10 -2.03 -3.78 13.40
C GLU A 10 -3.42 -3.17 13.51
N ARG A 11 -3.52 -1.90 13.90
CA ARG A 11 -4.78 -1.17 13.97
C ARG A 11 -5.32 -0.72 12.61
N ALA A 12 -4.46 -0.52 11.64
CA ALA A 12 -4.87 -0.09 10.32
C ALA A 12 -5.52 -1.25 9.54
N HIS A 13 -5.15 -2.49 9.83
CA HIS A 13 -5.65 -3.68 9.15
C HIS A 13 -6.58 -4.45 10.08
N LEU A 14 -7.87 -4.29 9.87
CA LEU A 14 -8.87 -5.00 10.64
C LEU A 14 -9.07 -6.40 10.07
N ALA A 15 -9.16 -7.39 10.94
CA ALA A 15 -9.46 -8.76 10.54
C ALA A 15 -10.81 -8.84 9.83
N ASP A 16 -10.97 -9.84 8.98
CA ASP A 16 -12.27 -10.13 8.35
C ASP A 16 -13.26 -10.76 9.36
N ASP A 17 -14.46 -11.08 8.90
CA ASP A 17 -15.52 -11.64 9.73
C ASP A 17 -15.15 -12.99 10.38
N ARG A 18 -14.12 -13.66 9.86
CA ARG A 18 -13.61 -14.93 10.39
C ARG A 18 -12.38 -14.76 11.26
N GLY A 19 -11.94 -13.52 11.52
CA GLY A 19 -10.76 -13.24 12.30
C GLY A 19 -9.46 -13.36 11.51
N PHE A 20 -9.51 -13.50 10.19
CA PHE A 20 -8.32 -13.60 9.35
C PHE A 20 -7.78 -12.21 9.03
N SER A 21 -6.46 -12.07 9.13
CA SER A 21 -5.70 -10.93 8.65
C SER A 21 -4.42 -11.47 8.00
N PRO A 22 -4.06 -11.03 6.79
CA PRO A 22 -2.84 -11.50 6.15
C PRO A 22 -1.61 -11.06 6.93
N PRO A 23 -0.51 -11.83 6.89
CA PRO A 23 0.77 -11.34 7.37
C PRO A 23 1.15 -10.05 6.65
N VAL A 24 1.64 -9.07 7.41
CA VAL A 24 2.08 -7.79 6.86
C VAL A 24 3.52 -7.55 7.30
N TYR A 25 4.42 -7.48 6.34
CA TYR A 25 5.82 -7.10 6.57
C TYR A 25 5.94 -5.58 6.52
N ARG A 26 6.73 -5.02 7.42
CA ARG A 26 6.84 -3.56 7.58
C ARG A 26 8.29 -3.15 7.55
N PHE A 27 8.56 -2.03 6.88
CA PHE A 27 9.92 -1.53 6.71
C PHE A 27 9.96 -0.02 6.89
N ALA A 28 10.95 0.44 7.64
CA ALA A 28 11.25 1.86 7.71
C ALA A 28 11.98 2.29 6.42
N PRO A 29 11.75 3.51 5.92
CA PRO A 29 12.51 4.01 4.78
C PRO A 29 13.95 4.28 5.17
N ARG A 30 14.86 4.18 4.19
CA ARG A 30 16.23 4.68 4.36
C ARG A 30 16.20 6.18 4.64
N ALA A 31 17.24 6.70 5.32
CA ALA A 31 17.34 8.11 5.68
C ALA A 31 17.12 9.05 4.48
N GLY A 32 17.63 8.70 3.30
CA GLY A 32 17.43 9.49 2.07
C GLY A 32 16.01 9.51 1.53
N LEU A 33 15.12 8.63 1.99
CA LEU A 33 13.72 8.55 1.57
C LEU A 33 12.75 9.01 2.65
N ALA A 34 13.21 9.26 3.86
CA ALA A 34 12.33 9.55 5.00
C ALA A 34 11.52 10.83 4.85
N ASP A 35 11.97 11.76 4.03
CA ASP A 35 11.23 13.00 3.74
C ASP A 35 10.06 12.76 2.80
N VAL A 36 10.07 11.67 2.05
CA VAL A 36 9.05 11.34 1.05
C VAL A 36 8.17 10.19 1.52
N VAL A 37 8.78 9.13 2.04
CA VAL A 37 8.10 7.92 2.48
C VAL A 37 8.14 7.85 3.99
N ARG A 38 6.97 7.72 4.58
CA ARG A 38 6.84 7.50 6.01
C ARG A 38 7.12 6.05 6.37
N ARG A 39 6.65 5.11 5.55
CA ARG A 39 6.71 3.69 5.85
C ARG A 39 6.40 2.84 4.63
N PHE A 40 6.99 1.64 4.58
CA PHE A 40 6.62 0.59 3.63
C PHE A 40 5.89 -0.53 4.37
N TRP A 41 4.92 -1.15 3.69
CA TRP A 41 4.29 -2.37 4.19
C TRP A 41 4.01 -3.33 3.04
N VAL A 42 4.06 -4.63 3.33
CA VAL A 42 3.85 -5.68 2.33
C VAL A 42 2.94 -6.75 2.92
N PRO A 43 1.63 -6.66 2.70
CA PRO A 43 0.73 -7.77 3.00
C PRO A 43 0.89 -8.88 1.97
N VAL A 44 0.89 -10.13 2.44
CA VAL A 44 1.00 -11.32 1.62
C VAL A 44 -0.10 -12.29 2.04
N TRP A 45 -0.81 -12.87 1.09
CA TRP A 45 -1.89 -13.79 1.40
C TRP A 45 -1.85 -15.01 0.48
N ASP A 46 -2.36 -16.13 1.00
CA ASP A 46 -2.52 -17.39 0.28
C ASP A 46 -3.82 -18.03 0.77
N LEU A 47 -4.89 -17.82 0.01
CA LEU A 47 -6.23 -18.33 0.34
C LEU A 47 -6.51 -19.59 -0.47
N ALA A 48 -7.19 -20.53 0.16
CA ALA A 48 -7.63 -21.75 -0.51
C ALA A 48 -8.53 -21.43 -1.72
N PRO A 49 -8.53 -22.25 -2.77
CA PRO A 49 -9.41 -22.06 -3.92
C PRO A 49 -10.88 -21.90 -3.51
N GLY A 50 -11.55 -20.91 -4.08
CA GLY A 50 -12.94 -20.58 -3.77
C GLY A 50 -13.16 -19.80 -2.48
N ARG A 51 -12.11 -19.53 -1.70
CA ARG A 51 -12.21 -18.67 -0.52
C ARG A 51 -11.85 -17.23 -0.87
N GLU A 52 -12.53 -16.31 -0.20
CA GLU A 52 -12.21 -14.89 -0.26
C GLU A 52 -12.17 -14.30 1.15
N SER A 53 -11.43 -13.23 1.32
CA SER A 53 -11.41 -12.44 2.54
C SER A 53 -11.65 -10.98 2.20
N ILE A 54 -12.61 -10.37 2.87
CA ILE A 54 -12.86 -8.94 2.73
C ILE A 54 -12.22 -8.24 3.92
N GLN A 55 -11.09 -7.59 3.65
CA GLN A 55 -10.34 -6.86 4.65
C GLN A 55 -10.86 -5.44 4.77
N ARG A 56 -11.01 -4.98 5.99
CA ARG A 56 -11.32 -3.58 6.30
C ARG A 56 -10.05 -2.87 6.69
N VAL A 57 -9.80 -1.74 6.09
CA VAL A 57 -8.57 -0.98 6.29
C VAL A 57 -8.91 0.43 6.72
N LEU A 58 -8.42 0.82 7.89
CA LEU A 58 -8.42 2.20 8.33
C LEU A 58 -7.18 2.87 7.73
N GLN A 59 -7.41 3.76 6.77
CA GLN A 59 -6.30 4.46 6.12
C GLN A 59 -6.03 5.78 6.82
N TYR A 60 -4.75 6.12 6.94
CA TYR A 60 -4.34 7.45 7.34
C TYR A 60 -4.70 8.46 6.23
N PRO A 61 -4.94 9.73 6.56
CA PRO A 61 -5.29 10.75 5.58
C PRO A 61 -4.08 11.20 4.76
N VAL A 62 -3.38 10.26 4.16
CA VAL A 62 -2.19 10.49 3.33
C VAL A 62 -2.29 9.67 2.06
N CYS A 63 -1.49 10.05 1.06
CA CYS A 63 -1.40 9.29 -0.18
C CYS A 63 -0.57 8.02 0.00
N LEU A 64 -0.89 7.02 -0.78
CA LEU A 64 -0.20 5.73 -0.81
C LEU A 64 0.24 5.41 -2.22
N ILE A 65 1.42 4.83 -2.37
CA ILE A 65 1.79 4.12 -3.58
C ILE A 65 1.54 2.64 -3.33
N THR A 66 0.85 1.98 -4.24
CA THR A 66 0.62 0.54 -4.16
C THR A 66 1.06 -0.13 -5.46
N VAL A 67 1.79 -1.23 -5.34
CA VAL A 67 2.19 -2.06 -6.46
C VAL A 67 1.77 -3.50 -6.16
N ALA A 68 1.01 -4.07 -7.07
CA ALA A 68 0.60 -5.47 -7.03
C ALA A 68 1.01 -6.18 -8.31
N ALA A 69 0.68 -7.46 -8.44
CA ALA A 69 1.05 -8.23 -9.62
C ALA A 69 0.46 -7.66 -10.92
N ASP A 70 -0.73 -7.08 -10.85
CA ASP A 70 -1.52 -6.64 -12.01
C ASP A 70 -1.78 -5.14 -12.08
N HIS A 71 -1.39 -4.37 -11.07
CA HIS A 71 -1.61 -2.92 -11.08
C HIS A 71 -0.58 -2.18 -10.24
N ALA A 72 -0.42 -0.90 -10.52
CA ALA A 72 0.35 0.03 -9.73
C ALA A 72 -0.39 1.37 -9.69
N SER A 73 -0.59 1.92 -8.51
CA SER A 73 -1.47 3.07 -8.31
C SER A 73 -0.88 4.08 -7.33
N LEU A 74 -1.24 5.34 -7.52
CA LEU A 74 -1.15 6.37 -6.51
C LEU A 74 -2.56 6.57 -5.95
N VAL A 75 -2.73 6.25 -4.69
CA VAL A 75 -4.02 6.26 -3.99
C VAL A 75 -4.10 7.52 -3.12
N GLY A 76 -5.17 8.27 -3.26
CA GLY A 76 -5.41 9.45 -2.45
C GLY A 76 -5.92 9.13 -1.06
N PRO A 77 -6.01 10.15 -0.19
CA PRO A 77 -6.55 9.96 1.15
C PRO A 77 -7.98 9.42 1.11
N THR A 78 -8.31 8.55 2.05
CA THR A 78 -9.64 7.96 2.17
C THR A 78 -10.41 8.66 3.27
N SER A 79 -11.65 9.06 2.99
CA SER A 79 -12.51 9.74 3.97
C SER A 79 -13.18 8.80 4.97
N GLY A 80 -13.05 7.48 4.78
CA GLY A 80 -13.68 6.49 5.63
C GLY A 80 -12.97 5.15 5.60
N LEU A 81 -13.69 4.12 6.02
CA LEU A 81 -13.21 2.76 6.02
C LEU A 81 -13.12 2.22 4.60
N ALA A 82 -11.94 1.77 4.18
CA ALA A 82 -11.76 1.12 2.90
C ALA A 82 -11.89 -0.41 3.05
N THR A 83 -12.38 -1.06 2.01
CA THR A 83 -12.43 -2.52 1.94
C THR A 83 -11.54 -3.04 0.83
N LYS A 84 -10.92 -4.19 1.08
CA LYS A 84 -10.08 -4.90 0.10
C LYS A 84 -10.52 -6.36 0.05
N ARG A 85 -10.86 -6.82 -1.16
CA ARG A 85 -11.20 -8.21 -1.40
C ARG A 85 -9.94 -8.98 -1.79
N LEU A 86 -9.62 -10.01 -1.01
CA LEU A 86 -8.48 -10.88 -1.26
C LEU A 86 -8.98 -12.23 -1.77
N THR A 87 -8.35 -12.72 -2.82
CA THR A 87 -8.61 -14.04 -3.39
C THR A 87 -7.29 -14.70 -3.77
N GLY A 88 -7.23 -16.02 -3.72
CA GLY A 88 -6.07 -16.79 -4.16
C GLY A 88 -4.80 -16.41 -3.42
N ARG A 89 -3.70 -16.39 -4.14
CA ARG A 89 -2.39 -15.95 -3.66
C ARG A 89 -2.10 -14.57 -4.19
N GLY A 90 -1.57 -13.71 -3.32
CA GLY A 90 -1.25 -12.38 -3.75
C GLY A 90 -0.37 -11.62 -2.76
N TRP A 91 0.03 -10.46 -3.20
CA TRP A 91 0.84 -9.53 -2.42
C TRP A 91 0.58 -8.11 -2.91
N THR A 92 0.86 -7.17 -2.04
CA THR A 92 0.92 -5.75 -2.39
C THR A 92 2.13 -5.15 -1.72
N VAL A 93 2.88 -4.33 -2.44
CA VAL A 93 3.91 -3.48 -1.85
C VAL A 93 3.34 -2.08 -1.74
N GLY A 94 3.27 -1.57 -0.53
CA GLY A 94 2.73 -0.26 -0.25
C GLY A 94 3.76 0.69 0.32
N ALA A 95 3.69 1.95 -0.10
CA ALA A 95 4.46 3.03 0.49
C ALA A 95 3.49 4.10 0.99
N MET A 96 3.54 4.38 2.28
CA MET A 96 2.81 5.48 2.89
C MET A 96 3.65 6.74 2.72
N LEU A 97 3.09 7.74 2.05
CA LEU A 97 3.82 8.97 1.74
C LEU A 97 3.70 9.98 2.87
N GLN A 98 4.72 10.81 3.01
CA GLN A 98 4.61 12.03 3.80
C GLN A 98 3.60 12.98 3.13
N PRO A 99 2.88 13.82 3.88
CA PRO A 99 1.82 14.65 3.29
C PRO A 99 2.25 15.50 2.11
N ALA A 100 3.41 16.15 2.18
CA ALA A 100 3.92 16.98 1.09
C ALA A 100 4.28 16.18 -0.16
N ALA A 101 4.71 14.94 0.00
CA ALA A 101 5.09 14.08 -1.13
C ALA A 101 3.89 13.69 -1.98
N GLY A 102 2.74 13.44 -1.37
CA GLY A 102 1.51 13.12 -2.10
C GLY A 102 1.14 14.23 -3.08
N ARG A 103 1.16 15.48 -2.63
CA ARG A 103 0.88 16.64 -3.47
C ARG A 103 1.87 16.75 -4.65
N GLN A 104 3.15 16.53 -4.41
CA GLN A 104 4.17 16.59 -5.46
C GLN A 104 3.94 15.52 -6.52
N LEU A 105 3.58 14.30 -6.10
CA LEU A 105 3.38 13.19 -7.03
C LEU A 105 2.06 13.32 -7.82
N ILE A 106 1.04 13.89 -7.24
CA ILE A 106 -0.21 14.19 -7.96
C ILE A 106 0.01 15.33 -8.96
N GLY A 107 0.84 16.30 -8.61
CA GLY A 107 1.02 17.52 -9.39
C GLY A 107 -0.12 18.52 -9.20
N ALA A 108 -0.94 18.35 -8.17
CA ALA A 108 -2.09 19.17 -7.84
C ALA A 108 -2.41 19.03 -6.35
N ASP A 109 -3.44 19.75 -5.89
CA ASP A 109 -3.90 19.64 -4.51
C ASP A 109 -4.35 18.19 -4.20
N VAL A 110 -4.02 17.69 -3.02
CA VAL A 110 -4.37 16.33 -2.58
C VAL A 110 -5.90 16.12 -2.57
N SER A 111 -6.67 17.18 -2.36
CA SER A 111 -8.14 17.11 -2.40
C SER A 111 -8.68 16.61 -3.73
N THR A 112 -7.95 16.76 -4.83
CA THR A 112 -8.35 16.24 -6.14
C THR A 112 -8.40 14.74 -6.20
N LEU A 113 -7.75 14.04 -5.27
CA LEU A 113 -7.64 12.58 -5.27
C LEU A 113 -8.27 11.93 -4.02
N VAL A 114 -9.01 12.69 -3.22
CA VAL A 114 -9.72 12.14 -2.06
C VAL A 114 -10.69 11.05 -2.52
N ASP A 115 -10.62 9.89 -1.88
CA ASP A 115 -11.40 8.68 -2.22
C ASP A 115 -11.17 8.17 -3.64
N GLY A 116 -10.07 8.58 -4.28
CA GLY A 116 -9.74 8.20 -5.64
C GLY A 116 -8.31 7.67 -5.77
N GLN A 117 -7.98 7.30 -7.00
CA GLN A 117 -6.64 6.84 -7.35
C GLN A 117 -6.35 7.11 -8.82
N ILE A 118 -5.07 7.19 -9.16
CA ILE A 118 -4.60 7.25 -10.54
C ILE A 118 -3.59 6.13 -10.76
N ALA A 119 -3.39 5.74 -12.02
CA ALA A 119 -2.29 4.85 -12.35
C ALA A 119 -0.96 5.51 -11.95
N LEU A 120 -0.03 4.74 -11.42
CA LEU A 120 1.24 5.29 -10.95
C LEU A 120 2.01 5.97 -12.08
N GLN A 121 1.91 5.46 -13.30
CA GLN A 121 2.53 6.06 -14.47
C GLN A 121 1.96 7.45 -14.84
N ASP A 122 0.77 7.78 -14.36
CA ASP A 122 0.13 9.10 -14.57
C ASP A 122 0.53 10.11 -13.49
N SER A 123 1.28 9.68 -12.48
CA SER A 123 1.86 10.57 -11.47
C SER A 123 3.11 11.27 -12.03
N THR A 124 3.67 12.19 -11.23
CA THR A 124 4.92 12.84 -11.61
C THR A 124 6.15 11.97 -11.42
N LEU A 125 6.01 10.78 -10.85
CA LEU A 125 7.11 9.85 -10.64
C LEU A 125 7.67 9.37 -11.97
N THR A 126 9.00 9.41 -12.13
CA THR A 126 9.69 8.97 -13.35
C THR A 126 10.10 7.50 -13.23
N GLU A 127 10.38 6.87 -14.38
CA GLU A 127 10.84 5.48 -14.45
C GLU A 127 9.89 4.46 -13.81
N VAL A 128 8.60 4.74 -13.81
CA VAL A 128 7.59 3.87 -13.21
C VAL A 128 7.61 2.45 -13.78
N PRO A 129 7.70 2.22 -15.10
CA PRO A 129 7.74 0.84 -15.62
C PRO A 129 8.90 0.03 -15.05
N ARG A 130 10.08 0.64 -14.93
CA ARG A 130 11.26 -0.03 -14.37
C ARG A 130 11.10 -0.33 -12.88
N LEU A 131 10.61 0.64 -12.11
CA LEU A 131 10.35 0.47 -10.69
C LEU A 131 9.36 -0.68 -10.44
N VAL A 132 8.27 -0.69 -11.18
CA VAL A 132 7.23 -1.71 -11.06
C VAL A 132 7.77 -3.09 -11.45
N ALA A 133 8.54 -3.17 -12.53
CA ALA A 133 9.17 -4.42 -12.96
C ALA A 133 10.13 -4.96 -11.91
N ASP A 134 10.94 -4.12 -11.31
CA ASP A 134 11.89 -4.51 -10.27
C ASP A 134 11.18 -5.02 -9.01
N ILE A 135 10.11 -4.37 -8.60
CA ILE A 135 9.30 -4.80 -7.47
C ILE A 135 8.67 -6.17 -7.75
N ARG A 136 8.06 -6.33 -8.91
CA ARG A 136 7.42 -7.58 -9.30
C ARG A 136 8.41 -8.74 -9.38
N ALA A 137 9.60 -8.48 -9.93
CA ALA A 137 10.66 -9.49 -9.97
C ALA A 137 11.10 -9.92 -8.57
N SER A 138 11.21 -8.99 -7.63
CA SER A 138 11.57 -9.28 -6.24
C SER A 138 10.49 -10.12 -5.54
N MET A 139 9.22 -9.92 -5.87
CA MET A 139 8.11 -10.62 -5.23
C MET A 139 7.81 -11.99 -5.83
N THR A 140 8.33 -12.30 -7.01
CA THR A 140 8.15 -13.61 -7.64
C THR A 140 9.15 -14.66 -7.14
N HIS A 141 10.19 -14.27 -6.42
CA HIS A 141 11.12 -15.18 -5.78
C HIS A 141 10.68 -15.39 -4.32
N PRO A 142 10.37 -16.62 -3.92
CA PRO A 142 9.77 -16.91 -2.60
C PRO A 142 10.73 -16.86 -1.42
N ASP A 143 11.94 -16.38 -1.58
CA ASP A 143 12.93 -16.29 -0.49
C ASP A 143 13.02 -14.90 0.11
#